data_8ff7fe680bf58df039e8094220f37de7
#
_entry.id   8ff7fe680bf58df039e8094220f37de7
#
_cell.length_a   1.000
_cell.length_b   1.000
_cell.length_c   1.000
_cell.angle_alpha   90.00
_cell.angle_beta   90.00
_cell.angle_gamma   90.00
#
_symmetry.space_group_name_H-M   'P 1'
#
loop_
_entity.id
_entity.type
_entity.pdbx_description
1 polymer ?
#
loop_
_entity_poly.entity_id
_entity_poly.type
_entity_poly.pdbx_seq_one_letter_code
_entity_poly.pdbx_strand_id
1 'polypeptide(L)'
;MHELFDIIRKPPLIAARMGLLLVMTLCVMLPCHAQDGLAVNGIFQQYGRSKGCKMVVMQNTKLRGYQLAIYKSLTYNNKYAASINNILKTDRRAAKKIREVVDDGRIASGYYMMAPLPSGNNRYILFSNIDRGKGAVIYIEGDLSPDDIMSICYTKR
;
A
#
# COMPACT_ATOMS: atom_id res chain seq x y z
N MET A 1 -60.68 -11.32 -34.21
CA MET A 1 -59.40 -12.05 -34.23
C MET A 1 -58.20 -11.13 -34.14
N HIS A 2 -58.35 -9.89 -33.70
CA HIS A 2 -57.26 -8.91 -33.56
C HIS A 2 -56.88 -8.59 -32.10
N GLU A 3 -57.66 -9.01 -31.11
CA GLU A 3 -57.46 -8.68 -29.71
C GLU A 3 -56.58 -9.70 -28.93
N LEU A 4 -56.24 -10.86 -29.56
CA LEU A 4 -55.52 -11.93 -28.86
C LEU A 4 -54.01 -11.76 -28.93
N PHE A 5 -53.48 -10.85 -29.79
CA PHE A 5 -52.05 -10.65 -29.98
C PHE A 5 -51.41 -9.60 -29.07
N ASP A 6 -52.17 -8.77 -28.40
CA ASP A 6 -51.64 -7.69 -27.56
C ASP A 6 -51.31 -8.12 -26.11
N ILE A 7 -51.69 -9.32 -25.70
CA ILE A 7 -51.46 -9.81 -24.32
C ILE A 7 -50.04 -10.37 -24.12
N ILE A 8 -49.33 -10.69 -25.23
CA ILE A 8 -48.01 -11.37 -25.14
C ILE A 8 -46.82 -10.38 -25.06
N ARG A 9 -47.04 -9.07 -25.15
CA ARG A 9 -45.94 -8.10 -25.33
C ARG A 9 -45.58 -7.21 -24.16
N LYS A 10 -46.23 -7.36 -23.01
CA LYS A 10 -45.84 -6.62 -21.79
C LYS A 10 -45.25 -7.58 -20.79
N PRO A 11 -43.93 -7.53 -20.53
CA PRO A 11 -43.37 -8.27 -19.42
C PRO A 11 -44.02 -7.78 -18.13
N PRO A 12 -44.45 -8.67 -17.24
CA PRO A 12 -45.12 -8.27 -16.02
C PRO A 12 -44.21 -7.32 -15.24
N LEU A 13 -44.74 -6.17 -14.85
CA LEU A 13 -44.04 -5.14 -14.06
C LEU A 13 -43.30 -5.73 -12.83
N ILE A 14 -43.75 -6.86 -12.33
CA ILE A 14 -43.19 -7.61 -11.23
C ILE A 14 -41.83 -8.19 -11.60
N ALA A 15 -41.69 -8.76 -12.83
CA ALA A 15 -40.43 -9.34 -13.29
C ALA A 15 -39.34 -8.26 -13.51
N ALA A 16 -39.74 -7.08 -14.02
CA ALA A 16 -38.83 -5.94 -14.18
C ALA A 16 -38.38 -5.37 -12.82
N ARG A 17 -39.28 -5.33 -11.82
CA ARG A 17 -38.93 -4.89 -10.46
C ARG A 17 -38.05 -5.90 -9.72
N MET A 18 -38.29 -7.21 -9.89
CA MET A 18 -37.44 -8.25 -9.33
C MET A 18 -36.04 -8.24 -9.97
N GLY A 19 -35.94 -8.01 -11.28
CA GLY A 19 -34.65 -7.88 -11.96
C GLY A 19 -33.83 -6.68 -11.47
N LEU A 20 -34.50 -5.53 -11.27
CA LEU A 20 -33.81 -4.33 -10.75
C LEU A 20 -33.34 -4.50 -9.31
N LEU A 21 -34.12 -5.17 -8.45
CA LEU A 21 -33.70 -5.48 -7.08
C LEU A 21 -32.54 -6.47 -7.05
N LEU A 22 -32.53 -7.48 -7.92
CA LEU A 22 -31.41 -8.46 -8.02
C LEU A 22 -30.11 -7.78 -8.45
N VAL A 23 -30.17 -6.87 -9.43
CA VAL A 23 -28.99 -6.11 -9.88
C VAL A 23 -28.47 -5.17 -8.79
N MET A 24 -29.36 -4.51 -8.05
CA MET A 24 -28.95 -3.66 -6.92
C MET A 24 -28.30 -4.47 -5.79
N THR A 25 -28.79 -5.66 -5.49
CA THR A 25 -28.24 -6.53 -4.45
C THR A 25 -26.86 -7.08 -4.85
N LEU A 26 -26.65 -7.33 -6.16
CA LEU A 26 -25.35 -7.81 -6.66
C LEU A 26 -24.26 -6.73 -6.60
N CYS A 27 -24.61 -5.46 -6.73
CA CYS A 27 -23.65 -4.34 -6.61
C CYS A 27 -23.13 -4.13 -5.17
N VAL A 28 -23.84 -4.60 -4.15
CA VAL A 28 -23.42 -4.47 -2.73
C VAL A 28 -22.39 -5.54 -2.34
N MET A 29 -22.25 -6.60 -3.14
CA MET A 29 -21.34 -7.73 -2.86
C MET A 29 -19.96 -7.59 -3.50
N LEU A 30 -19.62 -6.44 -4.10
CA LEU A 30 -18.26 -6.20 -4.51
C LEU A 30 -17.42 -5.94 -3.26
N PRO A 31 -16.56 -6.88 -2.82
CA PRO A 31 -15.66 -6.59 -1.72
C PRO A 31 -14.77 -5.44 -2.16
N CYS A 32 -14.92 -4.31 -1.48
CA CYS A 32 -14.02 -3.18 -1.63
C CYS A 32 -12.65 -3.56 -1.07
N HIS A 33 -11.87 -4.37 -1.80
CA HIS A 33 -10.50 -4.74 -1.48
C HIS A 33 -9.51 -3.60 -1.76
N ALA A 34 -10.01 -2.38 -1.93
CA ALA A 34 -9.20 -1.22 -2.32
C ALA A 34 -8.34 -0.65 -1.20
N GLN A 35 -8.37 -1.19 0.04
CA GLN A 35 -7.70 -0.53 1.17
C GLN A 35 -6.48 -1.25 1.77
N ASP A 36 -6.20 -2.51 1.41
CA ASP A 36 -5.05 -3.24 1.97
C ASP A 36 -3.77 -3.18 1.13
N GLY A 37 -3.84 -2.75 -0.08
CA GLY A 37 -2.72 -2.74 -1.03
C GLY A 37 -1.94 -1.44 -1.03
N LEU A 38 -0.92 -1.30 -0.18
CA LEU A 38 0.06 -0.22 -0.33
C LEU A 38 0.88 -0.44 -1.62
N ALA A 39 1.13 0.67 -2.36
CA ALA A 39 1.93 0.63 -3.59
C ALA A 39 3.36 0.13 -3.35
N VAL A 40 3.89 0.34 -2.14
CA VAL A 40 5.20 -0.16 -1.71
C VAL A 40 5.32 -1.70 -1.82
N ASN A 41 4.24 -2.45 -1.67
CA ASN A 41 4.25 -3.90 -1.85
C ASN A 41 4.62 -4.28 -3.29
N GLY A 42 4.17 -3.51 -4.29
CA GLY A 42 4.56 -3.66 -5.69
C GLY A 42 6.07 -3.47 -5.91
N ILE A 43 6.70 -2.56 -5.17
CA ILE A 43 8.14 -2.35 -5.22
C ILE A 43 8.89 -3.63 -4.81
N PHE A 44 8.52 -4.24 -3.69
CA PHE A 44 9.15 -5.48 -3.21
C PHE A 44 8.94 -6.65 -4.18
N GLN A 45 7.75 -6.77 -4.76
CA GLN A 45 7.44 -7.81 -5.75
C GLN A 45 8.25 -7.63 -7.04
N GLN A 46 8.27 -6.42 -7.58
CA GLN A 46 8.88 -6.11 -8.87
C GLN A 46 10.41 -6.10 -8.81
N TYR A 47 10.98 -5.51 -7.75
CA TYR A 47 12.42 -5.27 -7.67
C TYR A 47 13.17 -6.21 -6.72
N GLY A 48 12.47 -6.98 -5.88
CA GLY A 48 13.08 -7.82 -4.86
C GLY A 48 14.05 -8.87 -5.41
N ARG A 49 13.87 -9.29 -6.66
CA ARG A 49 14.74 -10.26 -7.36
C ARG A 49 15.54 -9.64 -8.51
N SER A 50 15.49 -8.32 -8.67
CA SER A 50 16.15 -7.64 -9.77
C SER A 50 17.67 -7.56 -9.56
N LYS A 51 18.43 -7.62 -10.66
CA LYS A 51 19.90 -7.51 -10.61
C LYS A 51 20.32 -6.18 -9.99
N GLY A 52 21.16 -6.26 -8.96
CA GLY A 52 21.65 -5.09 -8.22
C GLY A 52 20.69 -4.60 -7.13
N CYS A 53 19.65 -5.37 -6.82
CA CYS A 53 18.81 -5.17 -5.64
C CYS A 53 19.10 -6.25 -4.59
N LYS A 54 18.92 -5.88 -3.31
CA LYS A 54 18.95 -6.82 -2.18
C LYS A 54 17.71 -6.64 -1.35
N MET A 55 16.96 -7.70 -1.13
CA MET A 55 15.76 -7.70 -0.32
C MET A 55 15.94 -8.54 0.93
N VAL A 56 15.47 -8.03 2.06
CA VAL A 56 15.36 -8.76 3.32
C VAL A 56 13.89 -8.74 3.75
N VAL A 57 13.38 -9.89 4.17
CA VAL A 57 12.02 -10.03 4.72
C VAL A 57 12.14 -10.77 6.04
N MET A 58 11.57 -10.20 7.09
CA MET A 58 11.48 -10.82 8.41
C MET A 58 10.04 -10.71 8.91
N GLN A 59 9.56 -11.76 9.56
CA GLN A 59 8.22 -11.81 10.15
C GLN A 59 8.35 -12.21 11.63
N ASN A 60 7.49 -11.65 12.48
CA ASN A 60 7.44 -11.93 13.91
C ASN A 60 8.83 -11.86 14.57
N THR A 61 9.56 -10.78 14.29
CA THR A 61 10.95 -10.62 14.70
C THR A 61 11.13 -9.52 15.73
N LYS A 62 12.22 -9.60 16.50
CA LYS A 62 12.66 -8.52 17.38
C LYS A 62 13.80 -7.73 16.73
N LEU A 63 13.64 -6.42 16.65
CA LEU A 63 14.67 -5.50 16.17
C LEU A 63 14.93 -4.42 17.23
N ARG A 64 16.13 -4.36 17.78
CA ARG A 64 16.52 -3.39 18.82
C ARG A 64 15.56 -3.32 20.02
N GLY A 65 15.00 -4.48 20.42
CA GLY A 65 14.06 -4.56 21.54
C GLY A 65 12.58 -4.42 21.16
N TYR A 66 12.27 -3.94 19.97
CA TYR A 66 10.91 -3.76 19.48
C TYR A 66 10.42 -5.02 18.75
N GLN A 67 9.17 -5.42 19.03
CA GLN A 67 8.52 -6.54 18.34
C GLN A 67 7.89 -6.05 17.04
N LEU A 68 8.29 -6.67 15.92
CA LEU A 68 7.78 -6.36 14.57
C LEU A 68 6.97 -7.54 14.05
N ALA A 69 5.77 -7.26 13.53
CA ALA A 69 5.00 -8.25 12.80
C ALA A 69 5.63 -8.51 11.43
N ILE A 70 5.96 -7.45 10.70
CA ILE A 70 6.63 -7.53 9.40
C ILE A 70 7.73 -6.47 9.31
N TYR A 71 8.86 -6.89 8.78
CA TYR A 71 9.94 -6.01 8.32
C TYR A 71 10.33 -6.43 6.91
N LYS A 72 10.28 -5.50 5.97
CA LYS A 72 10.79 -5.68 4.60
C LYS A 72 11.74 -4.55 4.29
N SER A 73 12.89 -4.85 3.73
CA SER A 73 13.80 -3.83 3.21
C SER A 73 14.27 -4.21 1.82
N LEU A 74 14.39 -3.22 0.95
CA LEU A 74 14.93 -3.33 -0.39
C LEU A 74 16.00 -2.26 -0.56
N THR A 75 17.23 -2.68 -0.83
CA THR A 75 18.31 -1.80 -1.32
C THR A 75 18.38 -1.94 -2.83
N TYR A 76 18.47 -0.83 -3.55
CA TYR A 76 18.43 -0.79 -5.01
C TYR A 76 19.47 0.16 -5.60
N ASN A 77 19.82 -0.07 -6.87
CA ASN A 77 20.69 0.82 -7.64
C ASN A 77 19.95 2.06 -8.14
N ASN A 78 20.66 3.14 -8.39
CA ASN A 78 20.13 4.41 -8.85
C ASN A 78 19.26 4.30 -10.13
N LYS A 79 19.54 3.33 -11.00
CA LYS A 79 18.74 3.09 -12.20
C LYS A 79 17.25 2.82 -11.93
N TYR A 80 16.92 2.34 -10.73
CA TYR A 80 15.53 2.07 -10.31
C TYR A 80 14.93 3.21 -9.50
N ALA A 81 15.72 4.20 -9.09
CA ALA A 81 15.30 5.26 -8.17
C ALA A 81 14.09 6.04 -8.68
N ALA A 82 14.09 6.44 -9.96
CA ALA A 82 12.98 7.20 -10.54
C ALA A 82 11.66 6.41 -10.52
N SER A 83 11.70 5.13 -10.92
CA SER A 83 10.51 4.26 -10.95
C SER A 83 9.99 3.98 -9.54
N ILE A 84 10.89 3.66 -8.60
CA ILE A 84 10.53 3.41 -7.19
C ILE A 84 9.94 4.66 -6.56
N ASN A 85 10.54 5.83 -6.76
CA ASN A 85 10.02 7.10 -6.25
C ASN A 85 8.64 7.42 -6.82
N ASN A 86 8.39 7.09 -8.08
CA ASN A 86 7.09 7.30 -8.69
C ASN A 86 6.00 6.41 -8.06
N ILE A 87 6.31 5.15 -7.78
CA ILE A 87 5.40 4.23 -7.08
C ILE A 87 5.13 4.73 -5.66
N LEU A 88 6.17 5.15 -4.91
CA LEU A 88 6.04 5.67 -3.55
C LEU A 88 5.21 6.96 -3.45
N LYS A 89 5.07 7.74 -4.53
CA LYS A 89 4.23 8.95 -4.52
C LYS A 89 2.78 8.65 -4.13
N THR A 90 2.25 7.51 -4.52
CA THR A 90 0.87 7.10 -4.21
C THR A 90 0.70 6.93 -2.70
N ASP A 91 1.57 6.16 -2.07
CA ASP A 91 1.50 5.92 -0.63
C ASP A 91 1.77 7.20 0.17
N ARG A 92 2.74 8.01 -0.24
CA ARG A 92 3.08 9.28 0.42
C ARG A 92 1.94 10.30 0.45
N ARG A 93 1.07 10.32 -0.57
CA ARG A 93 -0.09 11.22 -0.62
C ARG A 93 -1.14 10.88 0.43
N ALA A 94 -1.28 9.60 0.76
CA ALA A 94 -2.25 9.08 1.73
C ALA A 94 -1.67 8.97 3.15
N ALA A 95 -0.37 9.20 3.32
CA ALA A 95 0.35 8.97 4.55
C ALA A 95 0.38 10.21 5.47
N LYS A 96 0.48 9.96 6.77
CA LYS A 96 0.94 10.97 7.72
C LYS A 96 2.47 11.09 7.63
N LYS A 97 2.94 12.25 7.22
CA LYS A 97 4.38 12.55 7.18
C LYS A 97 4.92 12.68 8.61
N ILE A 98 5.94 11.89 8.95
CA ILE A 98 6.68 12.01 10.20
C ILE A 98 7.89 12.93 9.99
N ARG A 99 8.65 12.66 8.92
CA ARG A 99 9.85 13.44 8.56
C ARG A 99 10.11 13.33 7.06
N GLU A 100 10.57 14.42 6.46
CA GLU A 100 11.17 14.45 5.13
C GLU A 100 12.46 15.25 5.16
N VAL A 101 13.45 14.79 4.40
CA VAL A 101 14.66 15.55 4.08
C VAL A 101 14.58 15.88 2.60
N VAL A 102 14.63 17.17 2.31
CA VAL A 102 14.64 17.70 0.94
C VAL A 102 16.04 18.21 0.65
N ASP A 103 16.61 17.77 -0.46
CA ASP A 103 17.91 18.19 -0.96
C ASP A 103 17.77 18.54 -2.44
N ASP A 104 18.25 19.72 -2.82
CA ASP A 104 18.11 20.30 -4.18
C ASP A 104 16.69 20.18 -4.75
N GLY A 105 15.66 20.47 -3.93
CA GLY A 105 14.26 20.42 -4.32
C GLY A 105 13.70 19.01 -4.52
N ARG A 106 14.48 17.97 -4.21
CA ARG A 106 14.06 16.57 -4.28
C ARG A 106 14.00 15.96 -2.88
N ILE A 107 13.05 15.05 -2.67
CA ILE A 107 12.96 14.34 -1.40
C ILE A 107 14.07 13.27 -1.38
N ALA A 108 15.10 13.52 -0.57
CA ALA A 108 16.24 12.63 -0.41
C ALA A 108 15.93 11.46 0.53
N SER A 109 15.14 11.69 1.58
CA SER A 109 14.64 10.63 2.46
C SER A 109 13.32 10.99 3.09
N GLY A 110 12.56 9.99 3.55
CA GLY A 110 11.28 10.20 4.18
C GLY A 110 10.85 9.07 5.09
N TYR A 111 10.06 9.44 6.10
CA TYR A 111 9.41 8.58 7.08
C TYR A 111 7.93 8.89 7.11
N TYR A 112 7.13 7.89 6.84
CA TYR A 112 5.69 8.03 6.70
C TYR A 112 4.96 6.96 7.49
N MET A 113 3.90 7.38 8.18
CA MET A 113 2.97 6.48 8.84
C MET A 113 1.74 6.33 7.94
N MET A 114 1.40 5.11 7.61
CA MET A 114 0.22 4.75 6.84
C MET A 114 -0.99 4.54 7.76
N ALA A 115 -2.19 4.45 7.21
CA ALA A 115 -3.35 4.03 7.97
C ALA A 115 -3.08 2.68 8.65
N PRO A 116 -3.45 2.50 9.93
CA PRO A 116 -3.22 1.24 10.63
C PRO A 116 -4.02 0.10 10.00
N LEU A 117 -3.60 -1.13 10.27
CA LEU A 117 -4.35 -2.31 9.88
C LEU A 117 -5.57 -2.51 10.80
N PRO A 118 -6.59 -3.26 10.36
CA PRO A 118 -7.72 -3.67 11.20
C PRO A 118 -7.27 -4.45 12.46
N SER A 119 -6.10 -5.09 12.42
CA SER A 119 -5.46 -5.77 13.55
C SER A 119 -4.94 -4.81 14.64
N GLY A 120 -4.93 -3.49 14.38
CA GLY A 120 -4.36 -2.48 15.26
C GLY A 120 -2.88 -2.18 15.02
N ASN A 121 -2.18 -2.99 14.21
CA ASN A 121 -0.78 -2.72 13.90
C ASN A 121 -0.62 -1.45 13.07
N ASN A 122 0.32 -0.61 13.46
CA ASN A 122 0.74 0.54 12.68
C ASN A 122 1.64 0.12 11.52
N ARG A 123 1.62 0.91 10.44
CA ARG A 123 2.39 0.66 9.23
C ARG A 123 3.25 1.85 8.89
N TYR A 124 4.51 1.60 8.57
CA TYR A 124 5.49 2.64 8.27
C TYR A 124 6.22 2.35 6.97
N ILE A 125 6.45 3.39 6.18
CA ILE A 125 7.30 3.36 5.01
C ILE A 125 8.44 4.36 5.24
N LEU A 126 9.66 3.86 5.12
CA LEU A 126 10.88 4.65 5.17
C LEU A 126 11.59 4.49 3.85
N PHE A 127 12.10 5.57 3.30
CA PHE A 127 12.95 5.48 2.13
C PHE A 127 14.12 6.47 2.22
N SER A 128 15.18 6.14 1.53
CA SER A 128 16.36 6.98 1.38
C SER A 128 16.93 6.81 -0.02
N ASN A 129 17.15 7.92 -0.71
CA ASN A 129 17.92 7.99 -1.96
C ASN A 129 19.30 8.50 -1.59
N ILE A 130 20.27 7.60 -1.44
CA ILE A 130 21.63 7.98 -1.07
C ILE A 130 22.36 8.41 -2.34
N ASP A 131 23.08 9.55 -2.30
CA ASP A 131 23.80 10.19 -3.44
C ASP A 131 24.86 9.34 -4.13
N ARG A 132 25.17 8.16 -3.61
CA ARG A 132 26.20 7.27 -4.15
C ARG A 132 25.64 6.14 -5.03
N GLY A 133 24.56 6.40 -5.74
CA GLY A 133 24.01 5.44 -6.71
C GLY A 133 23.21 4.29 -6.10
N LYS A 134 22.85 4.36 -4.82
CA LYS A 134 22.03 3.36 -4.12
C LYS A 134 20.91 4.03 -3.36
N GLY A 135 19.76 3.37 -3.28
CA GLY A 135 18.65 3.77 -2.46
C GLY A 135 18.14 2.60 -1.61
N ALA A 136 17.29 2.90 -0.66
CA ALA A 136 16.65 1.91 0.18
C ALA A 136 15.17 2.26 0.42
N VAL A 137 14.32 1.24 0.44
CA VAL A 137 12.93 1.31 0.91
C VAL A 137 12.75 0.29 2.00
N ILE A 138 12.11 0.69 3.09
CA ILE A 138 11.81 -0.17 4.23
C ILE A 138 10.32 -0.07 4.53
N TYR A 139 9.68 -1.21 4.73
CA TYR A 139 8.32 -1.32 5.24
C TYR A 139 8.36 -2.01 6.60
N ILE A 140 7.69 -1.41 7.58
CA ILE A 140 7.59 -1.94 8.94
C ILE A 140 6.11 -2.00 9.33
N GLU A 141 5.75 -3.09 9.97
CA GLU A 141 4.43 -3.31 10.56
C GLU A 141 4.59 -3.85 11.98
N GLY A 142 3.84 -3.26 12.92
CA GLY A 142 3.85 -3.67 14.31
C GLY A 142 3.14 -2.69 15.21
N ASP A 143 3.06 -3.04 16.48
CA ASP A 143 2.58 -2.14 17.55
C ASP A 143 3.72 -1.21 17.98
N LEU A 144 3.95 -0.18 17.16
CA LEU A 144 5.03 0.80 17.30
C LEU A 144 4.49 2.20 17.15
N SER A 145 4.96 3.09 17.98
CA SER A 145 4.74 4.54 17.84
C SER A 145 5.69 5.15 16.80
N PRO A 146 5.41 6.37 16.29
CA PRO A 146 6.38 7.11 15.48
C PRO A 146 7.73 7.32 16.15
N ASP A 147 7.75 7.52 17.48
CA ASP A 147 8.97 7.73 18.27
C ASP A 147 9.81 6.44 18.34
N ASP A 148 9.17 5.27 18.41
CA ASP A 148 9.85 3.97 18.34
C ASP A 148 10.57 3.79 17.01
N ILE A 149 9.92 4.17 15.90
CA ILE A 149 10.54 4.13 14.57
C ILE A 149 11.75 5.05 14.50
N MET A 150 11.65 6.25 15.06
CA MET A 150 12.78 7.18 15.13
C MET A 150 13.93 6.60 15.95
N SER A 151 13.64 5.95 17.07
CA SER A 151 14.63 5.28 17.92
C SER A 151 15.32 4.10 17.19
N ILE A 152 14.55 3.29 16.46
CA ILE A 152 15.08 2.19 15.66
C ILE A 152 16.08 2.71 14.59
N CYS A 153 15.77 3.84 13.97
CA CYS A 153 16.55 4.37 12.85
C CYS A 153 17.77 5.20 13.27
N TYR A 154 17.69 5.93 14.38
CA TYR A 154 18.68 6.95 14.77
C TYR A 154 19.44 6.66 16.07
N THR A 155 19.22 5.53 16.73
CA THR A 155 20.06 5.19 17.89
C THR A 155 21.53 5.11 17.43
N LYS A 156 22.33 6.11 17.81
CA LYS A 156 23.77 6.08 17.63
C LYS A 156 24.31 4.79 18.28
N ARG A 157 25.16 4.07 17.57
CA ARG A 157 26.00 3.02 18.15
C ARG A 157 26.99 3.63 19.10
#